data_65d3711caa1ae5debb183ccc02217462
#
_entry.id   65d3711caa1ae5debb183ccc02217462
#
_cell.length_a   1.000
_cell.length_b   1.000
_cell.length_c   1.000
_cell.angle_alpha   90.00
_cell.angle_beta   90.00
_cell.angle_gamma   90.00
#
_symmetry.space_group_name_H-M   'P 1'
#
loop_
_entity.id
_entity.type
_entity.pdbx_description
1 polymer ?
#
loop_
_entity_poly.entity_id
_entity_poly.type
_entity_poly.pdbx_seq_one_letter_code
_entity_poly.pdbx_strand_id
1 'polypeptide(L)'
;MWTIRQIFDGDYGWEELAPGQKPRVSVTLANESGEEKRVSVEDEWLTRQGLDVGSVWKECIVPAPLYRDPIYDAPTDPVVIWNHKEKQWWMLYTQRRSAVNSIGVSHIHGTAIGVASSADGIRWLYRGTLSGLDFEPGHNTFWAPEIIYAEGKYHMYVSYITGVPTDWNWPRHIVHYTADDLWQWHFESVLKLSSERVIDACVHPIGNGQYKMWYKDEENHSYTYSAISSDLYHWEVCGKEIDYNSHEGPNVFELGGKKWMITDEWNGLGVYETADYTHWKRQGYILRDGGSRNCDGVMASHADVVSKGDVAYIFYFTHPYFTNEHRLDKSYVADAEDGRACIQVALLEVKDGKLTCDRNQEFEMRL
;
A
#
# COMPACT_ATOMS: atom_id res chain seq x y z
N MET A 1 22.96 8.61 -20.73
CA MET A 1 23.18 8.73 -19.28
C MET A 1 22.92 10.18 -18.89
N TRP A 2 22.26 10.43 -17.73
CA TRP A 2 22.01 11.81 -17.25
C TRP A 2 23.08 12.21 -16.26
N THR A 3 23.52 13.47 -16.32
CA THR A 3 24.51 14.04 -15.41
C THR A 3 23.96 15.33 -14.80
N ILE A 4 24.21 15.56 -13.54
CA ILE A 4 23.81 16.81 -12.88
C ILE A 4 24.64 17.96 -13.45
N ARG A 5 23.96 18.88 -14.12
CA ARG A 5 24.58 20.07 -14.68
C ARG A 5 24.54 21.25 -13.72
N GLN A 6 23.47 21.37 -12.97
CA GLN A 6 23.25 22.46 -12.03
C GLN A 6 22.31 22.03 -10.92
N ILE A 7 22.61 22.45 -9.71
CA ILE A 7 21.71 22.37 -8.55
C ILE A 7 21.35 23.82 -8.21
N PHE A 8 20.06 24.09 -8.17
CA PHE A 8 19.52 25.41 -7.84
C PHE A 8 18.66 25.29 -6.59
N ASP A 9 19.07 26.00 -5.55
CA ASP A 9 18.26 26.19 -4.37
C ASP A 9 17.13 27.15 -4.73
N GLY A 10 15.92 26.59 -4.88
CA GLY A 10 14.71 27.35 -5.22
C GLY A 10 14.10 28.10 -4.06
N ASP A 11 14.65 27.89 -2.87
CA ASP A 11 14.18 28.55 -1.66
C ASP A 11 14.80 29.96 -1.60
N TYR A 12 14.03 30.95 -2.04
CA TYR A 12 14.47 32.35 -2.08
C TYR A 12 14.62 32.99 -0.68
N GLY A 13 14.68 32.18 0.38
CA GLY A 13 15.09 32.60 1.72
C GLY A 13 14.12 33.53 2.47
N TRP A 14 12.92 33.75 1.97
CA TRP A 14 11.96 34.69 2.55
C TRP A 14 10.63 34.04 2.98
N GLU A 15 10.39 32.81 2.58
CA GLU A 15 9.20 32.05 3.01
C GLU A 15 9.62 31.00 4.02
N GLU A 16 9.06 31.08 5.22
CA GLU A 16 9.20 30.02 6.21
C GLU A 16 8.54 28.75 5.67
N LEU A 17 9.29 27.66 5.62
CA LEU A 17 8.72 26.35 5.28
C LEU A 17 7.62 25.97 6.28
N ALA A 18 6.55 25.44 5.80
CA ALA A 18 5.49 24.95 6.69
C ALA A 18 6.06 23.87 7.63
N PRO A 19 5.55 23.75 8.87
CA PRO A 19 6.02 22.73 9.81
C PRO A 19 6.03 21.33 9.18
N GLY A 20 7.20 20.68 9.18
CA GLY A 20 7.41 19.35 8.59
C GLY A 20 7.74 19.33 7.10
N GLN A 21 7.74 20.46 6.40
CA GLN A 21 8.30 20.54 5.05
C GLN A 21 9.83 20.58 5.11
N LYS A 22 10.46 19.80 4.22
CA LYS A 22 11.92 19.80 4.03
C LYS A 22 12.31 20.70 2.86
N PRO A 23 13.47 21.40 2.93
CA PRO A 23 14.00 22.16 1.81
C PRO A 23 14.13 21.30 0.55
N ARG A 24 13.73 21.85 -0.57
CA ARG A 24 13.84 21.18 -1.87
C ARG A 24 14.67 22.01 -2.83
N VAL A 25 15.49 21.32 -3.62
CA VAL A 25 16.32 21.93 -4.65
C VAL A 25 15.83 21.52 -6.04
N SER A 26 16.07 22.37 -7.02
CA SER A 26 15.84 22.08 -8.43
C SER A 26 17.17 21.63 -9.07
N VAL A 27 17.20 20.41 -9.57
CA VAL A 27 18.38 19.82 -10.24
C VAL A 27 18.15 19.83 -11.74
N THR A 28 19.03 20.50 -12.48
CA THR A 28 19.08 20.44 -13.94
C THR A 28 19.97 19.28 -14.37
N LEU A 29 19.41 18.36 -15.11
CA LEU A 29 20.08 17.19 -15.67
C LEU A 29 20.31 17.40 -17.16
N ALA A 30 21.49 16.96 -17.67
CA ALA A 30 21.77 16.92 -19.09
C ALA A 30 22.28 15.54 -19.50
N ASN A 31 21.85 15.08 -20.67
CA ASN A 31 22.35 13.82 -21.25
C ASN A 31 23.42 14.07 -22.34
N GLU A 32 23.99 13.00 -22.85
CA GLU A 32 25.03 13.04 -23.89
C GLU A 32 24.56 13.64 -25.22
N SER A 33 23.25 13.66 -25.48
CA SER A 33 22.67 14.29 -26.68
C SER A 33 22.39 15.80 -26.48
N GLY A 34 22.70 16.36 -25.31
CA GLY A 34 22.49 17.77 -24.99
C GLY A 34 21.04 18.10 -24.57
N GLU A 35 20.19 17.09 -24.39
CA GLU A 35 18.85 17.27 -23.85
C GLU A 35 18.92 17.61 -22.37
N GLU A 36 18.11 18.56 -21.91
CA GLU A 36 18.04 18.97 -20.52
C GLU A 36 16.65 18.71 -19.93
N LYS A 37 16.64 18.30 -18.66
CA LYS A 37 15.39 18.20 -17.86
C LYS A 37 15.65 18.70 -16.45
N ARG A 38 14.58 19.10 -15.76
CA ARG A 38 14.63 19.53 -14.35
C ARG A 38 13.82 18.59 -13.48
N VAL A 39 14.41 18.26 -12.32
CA VAL A 39 13.76 17.47 -11.28
C VAL A 39 13.88 18.21 -9.96
N SER A 40 12.85 18.16 -9.11
CA SER A 40 12.89 18.71 -7.77
C SER A 40 13.06 17.58 -6.76
N VAL A 41 14.06 17.70 -5.88
CA VAL A 41 14.38 16.71 -4.85
C VAL A 41 14.60 17.39 -3.49
N GLU A 42 14.51 16.62 -2.40
CA GLU A 42 14.91 17.14 -1.08
C GLU A 42 16.42 17.38 -1.05
N ASP A 43 16.86 18.52 -0.55
CA ASP A 43 18.27 18.87 -0.44
C ASP A 43 19.06 17.89 0.44
N GLU A 44 18.47 17.51 1.57
CA GLU A 44 19.04 16.50 2.47
C GLU A 44 19.21 15.13 1.78
N TRP A 45 18.28 14.74 0.90
CA TRP A 45 18.39 13.51 0.13
C TRP A 45 19.59 13.58 -0.84
N LEU A 46 19.73 14.70 -1.57
CA LEU A 46 20.83 14.89 -2.50
C LEU A 46 22.20 14.80 -1.80
N THR A 47 22.29 15.45 -0.64
CA THR A 47 23.47 15.42 0.22
C THR A 47 23.79 14.01 0.72
N ARG A 48 22.79 13.27 1.20
CA ARG A 48 22.95 11.87 1.66
C ARG A 48 23.42 10.94 0.54
N GLN A 49 22.98 11.17 -0.70
CA GLN A 49 23.40 10.40 -1.86
C GLN A 49 24.80 10.78 -2.36
N GLY A 50 25.44 11.81 -1.79
CA GLY A 50 26.72 12.33 -2.23
C GLY A 50 26.66 12.83 -3.68
N LEU A 51 25.52 13.34 -4.13
CA LEU A 51 25.30 13.83 -5.47
C LEU A 51 25.58 15.33 -5.54
N ASP A 52 26.41 15.72 -6.49
CA ASP A 52 26.79 17.11 -6.76
C ASP A 52 26.86 17.37 -8.26
N VAL A 53 27.08 18.59 -8.66
CA VAL A 53 27.30 18.95 -10.06
C VAL A 53 28.40 18.07 -10.66
N GLY A 54 28.12 17.47 -11.81
CA GLY A 54 28.98 16.48 -12.46
C GLY A 54 28.72 15.02 -12.06
N SER A 55 27.92 14.76 -11.02
CA SER A 55 27.53 13.39 -10.66
C SER A 55 26.61 12.79 -11.71
N VAL A 56 26.74 11.47 -11.93
CA VAL A 56 25.79 10.71 -12.74
C VAL A 56 24.48 10.62 -11.99
N TRP A 57 23.40 11.04 -12.65
CA TRP A 57 22.05 10.93 -12.10
C TRP A 57 21.54 9.49 -12.24
N LYS A 58 21.27 8.88 -11.12
CA LYS A 58 20.61 7.56 -11.08
C LYS A 58 19.10 7.78 -11.16
N GLU A 59 18.52 7.62 -12.35
CA GLU A 59 17.10 7.95 -12.60
C GLU A 59 16.11 7.09 -11.83
N CYS A 60 16.55 5.96 -11.33
CA CYS A 60 15.70 4.90 -10.81
C CYS A 60 15.83 4.66 -9.31
N ILE A 61 16.53 5.54 -8.56
CA ILE A 61 16.54 5.41 -7.09
C ILE A 61 15.16 5.75 -6.56
N VAL A 62 14.58 4.78 -5.90
CA VAL A 62 13.25 4.91 -5.30
C VAL A 62 13.32 5.85 -4.09
N PRO A 63 12.49 6.91 -4.03
CA PRO A 63 12.48 7.81 -2.88
C PRO A 63 11.88 7.13 -1.64
N ALA A 64 12.21 7.64 -0.47
CA ALA A 64 11.57 7.29 0.78
C ALA A 64 11.12 8.58 1.51
N PRO A 65 9.82 8.71 1.84
CA PRO A 65 8.75 7.80 1.44
C PRO A 65 8.48 7.85 -0.06
N LEU A 66 7.91 6.77 -0.61
CA LEU A 66 7.51 6.71 -2.01
C LEU A 66 6.35 7.67 -2.30
N TYR A 67 5.38 7.73 -1.38
CA TYR A 67 4.17 8.54 -1.56
C TYR A 67 3.60 9.03 -0.23
N ARG A 68 3.05 10.24 -0.26
CA ARG A 68 2.24 10.83 0.82
C ARG A 68 0.95 11.39 0.22
N ASP A 69 -0.17 11.19 0.88
CA ASP A 69 -1.45 11.78 0.47
C ASP A 69 -1.44 13.29 0.74
N PRO A 70 -1.71 14.13 -0.29
CA PRO A 70 -1.62 15.58 -0.13
C PRO A 70 -2.83 16.21 0.60
N ILE A 71 -3.87 15.42 0.88
CA ILE A 71 -5.11 15.91 1.50
C ILE A 71 -5.10 15.68 3.00
N TYR A 72 -4.89 14.42 3.42
CA TYR A 72 -4.95 14.04 4.83
C TYR A 72 -3.64 13.49 5.38
N ASP A 73 -2.64 13.31 4.53
CA ASP A 73 -1.32 12.77 4.87
C ASP A 73 -1.38 11.42 5.61
N ALA A 74 -2.33 10.60 5.22
CA ALA A 74 -2.58 9.29 5.82
C ALA A 74 -3.02 8.22 4.79
N PRO A 75 -2.23 7.98 3.72
CA PRO A 75 -2.48 6.88 2.80
C PRO A 75 -2.10 5.56 3.50
N THR A 76 -3.03 4.59 3.53
CA THR A 76 -2.80 3.26 4.08
C THR A 76 -3.36 2.19 3.14
N ASP A 77 -3.03 0.94 3.38
CA ASP A 77 -3.59 -0.22 2.69
C ASP A 77 -3.52 -0.08 1.16
N PRO A 78 -2.32 0.12 0.57
CA PRO A 78 -2.17 0.34 -0.86
C PRO A 78 -2.44 -0.93 -1.65
N VAL A 79 -3.00 -0.77 -2.86
CA VAL A 79 -2.98 -1.75 -3.95
C VAL A 79 -2.42 -1.09 -5.20
N VAL A 80 -1.51 -1.76 -5.90
CA VAL A 80 -0.85 -1.23 -7.09
C VAL A 80 -1.17 -2.08 -8.31
N ILE A 81 -1.79 -1.46 -9.31
CA ILE A 81 -2.28 -2.15 -10.50
C ILE A 81 -1.98 -1.38 -11.78
N TRP A 82 -1.80 -2.11 -12.88
CA TRP A 82 -1.64 -1.51 -14.20
C TRP A 82 -2.98 -1.03 -14.78
N ASN A 83 -3.07 0.24 -15.13
CA ASN A 83 -4.21 0.77 -15.87
C ASN A 83 -4.03 0.53 -17.38
N HIS A 84 -4.76 -0.43 -17.93
CA HIS A 84 -4.69 -0.82 -19.33
C HIS A 84 -5.14 0.29 -20.30
N LYS A 85 -6.00 1.20 -19.85
CA LYS A 85 -6.54 2.31 -20.64
C LYS A 85 -5.58 3.50 -20.69
N GLU A 86 -5.07 3.92 -19.51
CA GLU A 86 -4.16 5.05 -19.39
C GLU A 86 -2.68 4.69 -19.60
N LYS A 87 -2.33 3.38 -19.62
CA LYS A 87 -0.96 2.87 -19.75
C LYS A 87 -0.02 3.42 -18.67
N GLN A 88 -0.50 3.38 -17.44
CA GLN A 88 0.20 3.83 -16.24
C GLN A 88 -0.06 2.87 -15.08
N TRP A 89 0.84 2.87 -14.11
CA TRP A 89 0.62 2.25 -12.83
C TRP A 89 -0.31 3.11 -11.98
N TRP A 90 -1.27 2.48 -11.33
CA TRP A 90 -2.18 3.10 -10.41
C TRP A 90 -1.98 2.52 -9.02
N MET A 91 -2.00 3.40 -8.02
CA MET A 91 -2.06 3.05 -6.61
C MET A 91 -3.39 3.54 -6.07
N LEU A 92 -4.19 2.62 -5.57
CA LEU A 92 -5.39 2.92 -4.84
C LEU A 92 -5.13 2.62 -3.36
N TYR A 93 -5.68 3.42 -2.47
CA TYR A 93 -5.37 3.31 -1.06
C TYR A 93 -6.50 3.84 -0.18
N THR A 94 -6.59 3.34 1.05
CA THR A 94 -7.45 3.92 2.07
C THR A 94 -6.99 5.35 2.36
N GLN A 95 -7.83 6.34 2.10
CA GLN A 95 -7.55 7.74 2.43
C GLN A 95 -8.03 8.01 3.86
N ARG A 96 -7.23 7.63 4.87
CA ARG A 96 -7.54 7.93 6.28
C ARG A 96 -7.51 9.42 6.54
N ARG A 97 -8.28 9.88 7.52
CA ARG A 97 -8.52 11.32 7.77
C ARG A 97 -7.76 11.81 9.00
N SER A 98 -6.46 11.55 9.11
CA SER A 98 -5.66 11.89 10.29
C SER A 98 -5.62 13.40 10.61
N ALA A 99 -5.82 14.26 9.62
CA ALA A 99 -5.86 15.71 9.81
C ALA A 99 -7.24 16.25 10.27
N VAL A 100 -8.23 15.37 10.44
CA VAL A 100 -9.58 15.75 10.85
C VAL A 100 -9.72 15.62 12.37
N ASN A 101 -10.21 16.67 13.03
CA ASN A 101 -10.58 16.56 14.44
C ASN A 101 -11.76 15.58 14.57
N SER A 102 -11.54 14.48 15.25
CA SER A 102 -12.47 13.35 15.29
C SER A 102 -12.65 12.78 16.68
N ILE A 103 -13.76 12.05 16.90
CA ILE A 103 -14.05 11.35 18.15
C ILE A 103 -13.61 9.90 18.01
N GLY A 104 -12.90 9.37 19.00
CA GLY A 104 -12.46 7.98 19.04
C GLY A 104 -11.64 7.62 17.79
N VAL A 105 -11.96 6.50 17.16
CA VAL A 105 -11.26 5.98 15.99
C VAL A 105 -11.80 6.50 14.65
N SER A 106 -12.70 7.48 14.64
CA SER A 106 -13.36 7.93 13.40
C SER A 106 -12.40 8.54 12.36
N HIS A 107 -11.21 8.98 12.76
CA HIS A 107 -10.16 9.46 11.84
C HIS A 107 -9.51 8.33 11.03
N ILE A 108 -9.56 7.09 11.52
CA ILE A 108 -9.05 5.91 10.81
C ILE A 108 -10.03 5.49 9.69
N HIS A 109 -11.30 5.84 9.84
CA HIS A 109 -12.35 5.55 8.86
C HIS A 109 -12.21 6.49 7.65
N GLY A 110 -11.54 6.03 6.60
CA GLY A 110 -11.49 6.69 5.30
C GLY A 110 -12.86 6.68 4.63
N THR A 111 -13.32 7.84 4.16
CA THR A 111 -14.62 7.96 3.47
C THR A 111 -14.48 7.98 1.96
N ALA A 112 -13.29 7.72 1.47
CA ALA A 112 -12.98 7.60 0.05
C ALA A 112 -11.75 6.70 -0.14
N ILE A 113 -11.61 6.16 -1.34
CA ILE A 113 -10.41 5.50 -1.81
C ILE A 113 -9.62 6.52 -2.63
N GLY A 114 -8.41 6.85 -2.18
CA GLY A 114 -7.50 7.75 -2.87
C GLY A 114 -6.86 7.09 -4.07
N VAL A 115 -6.51 7.90 -5.07
CA VAL A 115 -5.89 7.47 -6.32
C VAL A 115 -4.61 8.26 -6.56
N ALA A 116 -3.53 7.54 -6.81
CA ALA A 116 -2.31 8.08 -7.38
C ALA A 116 -1.91 7.31 -8.63
N SER A 117 -1.24 7.95 -9.59
CA SER A 117 -0.73 7.28 -10.79
C SER A 117 0.73 7.58 -11.03
N SER A 118 1.41 6.66 -11.72
CA SER A 118 2.82 6.78 -12.08
C SER A 118 3.12 6.12 -13.41
N ALA A 119 3.97 6.74 -14.21
CA ALA A 119 4.47 6.15 -15.46
C ALA A 119 5.66 5.20 -15.23
N ASP A 120 6.34 5.32 -14.09
CA ASP A 120 7.60 4.62 -13.79
C ASP A 120 7.60 3.87 -12.46
N GLY A 121 6.51 3.95 -11.68
CA GLY A 121 6.40 3.37 -10.34
C GLY A 121 7.14 4.14 -9.26
N ILE A 122 7.87 5.21 -9.61
CA ILE A 122 8.73 5.98 -8.70
C ILE A 122 8.08 7.32 -8.36
N ARG A 123 7.60 8.01 -9.38
CA ARG A 123 6.97 9.34 -9.25
C ARG A 123 5.46 9.20 -9.30
N TRP A 124 4.83 9.35 -8.17
CA TRP A 124 3.38 9.20 -8.02
C TRP A 124 2.69 10.56 -7.95
N LEU A 125 1.68 10.73 -8.76
CA LEU A 125 0.85 11.93 -8.82
C LEU A 125 -0.53 11.63 -8.25
N TYR A 126 -0.96 12.39 -7.25
CA TYR A 126 -2.33 12.35 -6.75
C TYR A 126 -3.33 12.72 -7.83
N ARG A 127 -4.37 11.91 -7.99
CA ARG A 127 -5.38 12.07 -9.04
C ARG A 127 -6.78 12.40 -8.49
N GLY A 128 -6.98 12.33 -7.20
CA GLY A 128 -8.29 12.47 -6.56
C GLY A 128 -8.73 11.19 -5.86
N THR A 129 -10.04 10.99 -5.80
CA THR A 129 -10.66 9.81 -5.21
C THR A 129 -11.56 9.10 -6.21
N LEU A 130 -11.83 7.82 -6.00
CA LEU A 130 -12.72 7.02 -6.84
C LEU A 130 -14.15 7.58 -6.80
N SER A 131 -14.89 7.34 -7.86
CA SER A 131 -16.33 7.60 -7.94
C SER A 131 -17.13 6.31 -8.14
N GLY A 132 -18.42 6.35 -7.79
CA GLY A 132 -19.34 5.21 -7.96
C GLY A 132 -19.31 4.20 -6.82
N LEU A 133 -18.68 4.53 -5.68
CA LEU A 133 -18.64 3.64 -4.52
C LEU A 133 -19.91 3.74 -3.64
N ASP A 134 -20.65 4.83 -3.75
CA ASP A 134 -21.84 5.09 -2.94
C ASP A 134 -23.02 4.25 -3.47
N PHE A 135 -23.18 3.03 -2.97
CA PHE A 135 -24.33 2.16 -3.31
C PHE A 135 -25.52 2.33 -2.36
N GLU A 136 -25.32 2.96 -1.21
CA GLU A 136 -26.37 3.36 -0.28
C GLU A 136 -26.13 4.79 0.25
N PRO A 137 -27.20 5.50 0.69
CA PRO A 137 -27.08 6.85 1.23
C PRO A 137 -26.25 6.89 2.51
N GLY A 138 -25.45 7.96 2.67
CA GLY A 138 -24.72 8.21 3.90
C GLY A 138 -23.28 8.67 3.64
N HIS A 139 -22.59 8.98 4.73
CA HIS A 139 -21.15 9.21 4.74
C HIS A 139 -20.51 7.93 5.29
N ASN A 140 -20.08 7.06 4.39
CA ASN A 140 -19.71 5.69 4.71
C ASN A 140 -18.19 5.49 4.68
N THR A 141 -17.73 4.39 5.24
CA THR A 141 -16.31 4.04 5.36
C THR A 141 -15.91 3.02 4.30
N PHE A 142 -14.76 3.27 3.66
CA PHE A 142 -14.10 2.37 2.73
C PHE A 142 -12.65 2.14 3.16
N TRP A 143 -12.23 0.85 3.25
CA TRP A 143 -10.88 0.45 3.60
C TRP A 143 -10.32 -0.60 2.65
N ALA A 144 -8.99 -0.63 2.55
CA ALA A 144 -8.22 -1.72 1.95
C ALA A 144 -8.83 -2.24 0.63
N PRO A 145 -8.75 -1.47 -0.45
CA PRO A 145 -9.19 -1.94 -1.74
C PRO A 145 -8.27 -3.05 -2.25
N GLU A 146 -8.84 -4.16 -2.67
CA GLU A 146 -8.14 -5.19 -3.45
C GLU A 146 -8.65 -5.15 -4.89
N ILE A 147 -7.77 -5.23 -5.88
CA ILE A 147 -8.17 -5.12 -7.29
C ILE A 147 -7.48 -6.18 -8.13
N ILE A 148 -8.27 -6.90 -8.89
CA ILE A 148 -7.80 -7.81 -9.94
C ILE A 148 -8.35 -7.41 -11.31
N TYR A 149 -7.51 -7.50 -12.35
CA TYR A 149 -7.94 -7.38 -13.74
C TYR A 149 -8.11 -8.76 -14.34
N ALA A 150 -9.33 -9.11 -14.69
CA ALA A 150 -9.67 -10.39 -15.28
C ALA A 150 -10.79 -10.23 -16.33
N GLU A 151 -10.74 -11.02 -17.39
CA GLU A 151 -11.78 -11.06 -18.45
C GLU A 151 -12.13 -9.69 -19.04
N GLY A 152 -11.14 -8.78 -19.10
CA GLY A 152 -11.30 -7.44 -19.68
C GLY A 152 -11.90 -6.40 -18.75
N LYS A 153 -12.11 -6.72 -17.47
CA LYS A 153 -12.65 -5.83 -16.42
C LYS A 153 -11.75 -5.79 -15.19
N TYR A 154 -11.87 -4.71 -14.44
CA TYR A 154 -11.36 -4.61 -13.08
C TYR A 154 -12.44 -5.03 -12.10
N HIS A 155 -12.08 -5.89 -11.16
CA HIS A 155 -12.90 -6.28 -10.02
C HIS A 155 -12.26 -5.72 -8.76
N MET A 156 -12.99 -4.96 -7.97
CA MET A 156 -12.54 -4.44 -6.69
C MET A 156 -13.35 -5.05 -5.56
N TYR A 157 -12.64 -5.48 -4.53
CA TYR A 157 -13.20 -5.95 -3.27
C TYR A 157 -12.73 -5.01 -2.17
N VAL A 158 -13.62 -4.19 -1.65
CA VAL A 158 -13.28 -3.15 -0.67
C VAL A 158 -14.01 -3.40 0.64
N SER A 159 -13.32 -3.23 1.75
CA SER A 159 -13.90 -3.30 3.08
C SER A 159 -14.80 -2.09 3.31
N TYR A 160 -16.02 -2.33 3.79
CA TYR A 160 -17.07 -1.33 3.90
C TYR A 160 -17.73 -1.33 5.27
N ILE A 161 -18.05 -0.15 5.79
CA ILE A 161 -18.83 0.06 6.99
C ILE A 161 -19.86 1.16 6.72
N THR A 162 -21.12 0.93 7.07
CA THR A 162 -22.14 1.98 7.04
C THR A 162 -21.82 3.03 8.09
N GLY A 163 -21.68 4.29 7.66
CA GLY A 163 -21.32 5.41 8.51
C GLY A 163 -19.82 5.54 8.79
N VAL A 164 -19.49 6.38 9.76
CA VAL A 164 -18.13 6.65 10.26
C VAL A 164 -18.09 6.39 11.77
N PRO A 165 -17.87 5.16 12.19
CA PRO A 165 -17.89 4.78 13.59
C PRO A 165 -16.84 5.48 14.45
N THR A 166 -17.14 5.62 15.74
CA THR A 166 -16.22 6.15 16.76
C THR A 166 -15.52 5.05 17.56
N ASP A 167 -15.89 3.80 17.34
CA ASP A 167 -15.34 2.62 17.98
C ASP A 167 -15.28 1.43 17.00
N TRP A 168 -14.73 0.29 17.43
CA TRP A 168 -14.50 -0.89 16.60
C TRP A 168 -15.68 -1.88 16.55
N ASN A 169 -16.83 -1.61 17.16
CA ASN A 169 -17.91 -2.58 17.37
C ASN A 169 -18.99 -2.59 16.27
N TRP A 170 -18.63 -2.22 15.05
CA TRP A 170 -19.58 -2.11 13.94
C TRP A 170 -19.43 -3.28 12.97
N PRO A 171 -20.53 -3.76 12.37
CA PRO A 171 -20.48 -4.70 11.25
C PRO A 171 -19.67 -4.12 10.10
N ARG A 172 -18.97 -4.99 9.38
CA ARG A 172 -18.15 -4.61 8.22
C ARG A 172 -18.12 -5.75 7.22
N HIS A 173 -18.21 -5.39 5.97
CA HIS A 173 -18.37 -6.34 4.88
C HIS A 173 -17.37 -6.06 3.77
N ILE A 174 -17.09 -7.05 2.95
CA ILE A 174 -16.40 -6.87 1.69
C ILE A 174 -17.45 -6.64 0.61
N VAL A 175 -17.31 -5.53 -0.12
CA VAL A 175 -18.21 -5.13 -1.20
C VAL A 175 -17.50 -5.30 -2.53
N HIS A 176 -18.16 -5.89 -3.50
CA HIS A 176 -17.66 -6.09 -4.84
C HIS A 176 -18.16 -5.01 -5.79
N TYR A 177 -17.22 -4.46 -6.53
CA TYR A 177 -17.46 -3.50 -7.62
C TYR A 177 -16.73 -3.96 -8.87
N THR A 178 -17.19 -3.47 -10.04
CA THR A 178 -16.49 -3.65 -11.32
C THR A 178 -16.27 -2.30 -12.02
N ALA A 179 -15.24 -2.23 -12.85
CA ALA A 179 -14.95 -1.05 -13.67
C ALA A 179 -14.23 -1.44 -14.98
N ASP A 180 -14.40 -0.59 -16.00
CA ASP A 180 -13.68 -0.74 -17.27
C ASP A 180 -12.38 0.09 -17.32
N ASP A 181 -12.22 1.07 -16.41
CA ASP A 181 -11.13 2.07 -16.50
C ASP A 181 -10.50 2.50 -15.17
N LEU A 182 -10.83 1.84 -14.06
CA LEU A 182 -10.42 2.16 -12.69
C LEU A 182 -10.99 3.48 -12.12
N TRP A 183 -11.70 4.31 -12.88
CA TRP A 183 -12.26 5.56 -12.37
C TRP A 183 -13.67 5.43 -11.84
N GLN A 184 -14.57 4.87 -12.67
CA GLN A 184 -15.99 4.73 -12.34
C GLN A 184 -16.29 3.29 -12.00
N TRP A 185 -16.69 3.08 -10.76
CA TRP A 185 -17.00 1.77 -10.24
C TRP A 185 -18.50 1.53 -10.21
N HIS A 186 -18.90 0.33 -10.53
CA HIS A 186 -20.28 -0.13 -10.51
C HIS A 186 -20.42 -1.15 -9.40
N PHE A 187 -21.39 -0.92 -8.52
CA PHE A 187 -21.71 -1.84 -7.44
C PHE A 187 -22.28 -3.15 -8.01
N GLU A 188 -21.76 -4.27 -7.54
CA GLU A 188 -22.22 -5.61 -7.90
C GLU A 188 -22.94 -6.28 -6.72
N SER A 189 -22.28 -6.40 -5.57
CA SER A 189 -22.85 -7.07 -4.41
C SER A 189 -22.12 -6.76 -3.11
N VAL A 190 -22.81 -6.94 -1.98
CA VAL A 190 -22.18 -7.15 -0.67
C VAL A 190 -21.94 -8.65 -0.52
N LEU A 191 -20.69 -9.07 -0.33
CA LEU A 191 -20.37 -10.48 -0.26
C LEU A 191 -20.87 -11.12 1.04
N LYS A 192 -21.42 -12.31 0.92
CA LYS A 192 -21.78 -13.15 2.06
C LYS A 192 -20.62 -14.10 2.34
N LEU A 193 -19.84 -13.79 3.36
CA LEU A 193 -18.68 -14.55 3.77
C LEU A 193 -18.89 -15.21 5.13
N SER A 194 -17.80 -15.53 5.85
CA SER A 194 -17.85 -16.35 7.07
C SER A 194 -18.50 -15.67 8.28
N SER A 195 -18.54 -14.33 8.33
CA SER A 195 -19.16 -13.57 9.43
C SER A 195 -19.61 -12.18 8.97
N GLU A 196 -20.23 -11.41 9.87
CA GLU A 196 -20.64 -10.02 9.66
C GLU A 196 -19.50 -9.01 9.91
N ARG A 197 -18.26 -9.49 10.14
CA ARG A 197 -17.08 -8.63 10.40
C ARG A 197 -15.87 -9.13 9.64
N VAL A 198 -15.90 -8.94 8.32
CA VAL A 198 -14.85 -9.37 7.39
C VAL A 198 -14.25 -8.17 6.66
N ILE A 199 -12.93 -8.14 6.52
CA ILE A 199 -12.18 -7.07 5.85
C ILE A 199 -10.96 -7.63 5.10
N ASP A 200 -10.29 -6.76 4.35
CA ASP A 200 -8.95 -6.96 3.78
C ASP A 200 -8.89 -8.17 2.85
N ALA A 201 -9.68 -8.11 1.77
CA ALA A 201 -9.62 -9.14 0.73
C ALA A 201 -8.27 -9.11 0.00
N CYS A 202 -7.79 -10.30 -0.37
CA CYS A 202 -6.78 -10.50 -1.40
C CYS A 202 -7.28 -11.57 -2.37
N VAL A 203 -7.27 -11.31 -3.66
CA VAL A 203 -7.79 -12.22 -4.68
C VAL A 203 -6.69 -12.63 -5.65
N HIS A 204 -6.47 -13.94 -5.78
CA HIS A 204 -5.44 -14.48 -6.67
C HIS A 204 -5.97 -15.65 -7.52
N PRO A 205 -5.58 -15.77 -8.80
CA PRO A 205 -5.90 -16.94 -9.61
C PRO A 205 -5.13 -18.16 -9.11
N ILE A 206 -5.83 -19.27 -8.87
CA ILE A 206 -5.23 -20.51 -8.34
C ILE A 206 -5.12 -21.63 -9.42
N GLY A 207 -5.37 -21.28 -10.66
CA GLY A 207 -5.36 -22.22 -11.80
C GLY A 207 -6.74 -22.82 -12.11
N ASN A 208 -6.84 -23.56 -13.22
CA ASN A 208 -8.05 -24.21 -13.69
C ASN A 208 -9.28 -23.30 -13.82
N GLY A 209 -9.09 -22.01 -14.10
CA GLY A 209 -10.16 -21.04 -14.19
C GLY A 209 -10.79 -20.69 -12.84
N GLN A 210 -10.10 -20.94 -11.76
CA GLN A 210 -10.54 -20.62 -10.40
C GLN A 210 -9.75 -19.48 -9.78
N TYR A 211 -10.42 -18.71 -8.95
CA TYR A 211 -9.88 -17.65 -8.11
C TYR A 211 -10.09 -18.00 -6.65
N LYS A 212 -9.17 -17.58 -5.80
CA LYS A 212 -9.29 -17.69 -4.36
C LYS A 212 -9.15 -16.32 -3.73
N MET A 213 -10.03 -16.03 -2.78
CA MET A 213 -9.99 -14.86 -1.93
C MET A 213 -9.55 -15.28 -0.55
N TRP A 214 -8.60 -14.55 0.01
CA TRP A 214 -8.25 -14.59 1.43
C TRP A 214 -8.68 -13.28 2.06
N TYR A 215 -9.18 -13.34 3.27
CA TYR A 215 -9.69 -12.17 3.99
C TYR A 215 -9.58 -12.38 5.49
N LYS A 216 -9.57 -11.29 6.25
CA LYS A 216 -9.61 -11.32 7.72
C LYS A 216 -11.04 -11.50 8.21
N ASP A 217 -11.24 -12.43 9.13
CA ASP A 217 -12.50 -12.60 9.87
C ASP A 217 -12.31 -12.18 11.33
N GLU A 218 -12.86 -11.03 11.72
CA GLU A 218 -12.67 -10.46 13.05
C GLU A 218 -13.50 -11.13 14.12
N GLU A 219 -14.65 -11.75 13.80
CA GLU A 219 -15.42 -12.54 14.76
C GLU A 219 -14.72 -13.84 15.12
N ASN A 220 -13.84 -14.30 14.25
CA ASN A 220 -13.05 -15.51 14.42
C ASN A 220 -11.58 -15.19 14.72
N HIS A 221 -11.30 -14.40 15.76
CA HIS A 221 -9.98 -14.06 16.29
C HIS A 221 -9.09 -13.27 15.33
N SER A 222 -9.64 -12.59 14.34
CA SER A 222 -8.86 -11.91 13.30
C SER A 222 -7.88 -12.85 12.58
N TYR A 223 -8.36 -14.04 12.22
CA TYR A 223 -7.63 -15.02 11.42
C TYR A 223 -7.94 -14.87 9.93
N THR A 224 -7.05 -15.38 9.08
CA THR A 224 -7.31 -15.46 7.64
C THR A 224 -8.26 -16.62 7.33
N TYR A 225 -9.36 -16.29 6.67
CA TYR A 225 -10.33 -17.20 6.05
C TYR A 225 -10.20 -17.12 4.54
N SER A 226 -10.80 -18.07 3.84
CA SER A 226 -10.82 -18.06 2.38
C SER A 226 -12.16 -18.44 1.77
N ALA A 227 -12.33 -18.02 0.51
CA ALA A 227 -13.42 -18.41 -0.36
C ALA A 227 -12.90 -18.65 -1.79
N ILE A 228 -13.61 -19.46 -2.57
CA ILE A 228 -13.29 -19.74 -3.97
C ILE A 228 -14.39 -19.26 -4.91
N SER A 229 -14.01 -18.93 -6.14
CA SER A 229 -14.91 -18.50 -7.20
C SER A 229 -14.40 -18.97 -8.57
N SER A 230 -15.31 -19.21 -9.49
CA SER A 230 -14.99 -19.44 -10.91
C SER A 230 -15.35 -18.25 -11.81
N ASP A 231 -15.98 -17.21 -11.26
CA ASP A 231 -16.49 -16.08 -12.05
C ASP A 231 -16.22 -14.69 -11.42
N LEU A 232 -15.57 -14.65 -10.25
CA LEU A 232 -15.29 -13.43 -9.48
C LEU A 232 -16.53 -12.74 -8.88
N TYR A 233 -17.74 -13.25 -9.11
CA TYR A 233 -18.99 -12.69 -8.60
C TYR A 233 -19.58 -13.54 -7.48
N HIS A 234 -19.49 -14.86 -7.59
CA HIS A 234 -20.05 -15.80 -6.63
C HIS A 234 -18.93 -16.51 -5.86
N TRP A 235 -18.95 -16.39 -4.55
CA TRP A 235 -17.92 -16.89 -3.67
C TRP A 235 -18.43 -17.97 -2.72
N GLU A 236 -17.75 -19.11 -2.68
CA GLU A 236 -18.02 -20.20 -1.74
C GLU A 236 -16.95 -20.21 -0.64
N VAL A 237 -17.37 -20.06 0.62
CA VAL A 237 -16.48 -20.02 1.78
C VAL A 237 -15.83 -21.39 1.99
N CYS A 238 -14.50 -21.43 2.02
CA CYS A 238 -13.73 -22.65 2.31
C CYS A 238 -13.46 -22.83 3.80
N GLY A 239 -13.32 -21.72 4.55
CA GLY A 239 -13.04 -21.72 5.97
C GLY A 239 -11.71 -21.06 6.34
N LYS A 240 -11.23 -21.38 7.56
CA LYS A 240 -10.01 -20.82 8.13
C LYS A 240 -8.75 -21.40 7.50
N GLU A 241 -7.77 -20.53 7.18
CA GLU A 241 -6.51 -20.90 6.55
C GLU A 241 -5.30 -20.62 7.43
N ILE A 242 -5.24 -19.44 8.07
CA ILE A 242 -4.13 -19.04 8.95
C ILE A 242 -4.70 -18.70 10.33
N ASP A 243 -4.11 -19.26 11.37
CA ASP A 243 -4.51 -19.07 12.78
C ASP A 243 -3.34 -18.93 13.75
N TYR A 244 -2.16 -18.57 13.24
CA TYR A 244 -0.94 -18.48 14.08
C TYR A 244 -1.06 -17.36 15.14
N ASN A 245 -1.41 -16.14 14.70
CA ASN A 245 -1.71 -14.98 15.54
C ASN A 245 -2.90 -14.25 14.95
N SER A 246 -3.50 -13.33 15.70
CA SER A 246 -4.40 -12.35 15.11
C SER A 246 -3.62 -11.47 14.13
N HIS A 247 -4.19 -11.20 12.97
CA HIS A 247 -3.56 -10.44 11.90
C HIS A 247 -4.59 -9.85 10.93
N GLU A 248 -4.12 -9.10 9.95
CA GLU A 248 -4.92 -8.52 8.87
C GLU A 248 -4.14 -8.50 7.56
N GLY A 249 -4.74 -7.97 6.49
CA GLY A 249 -4.07 -7.68 5.24
C GLY A 249 -3.36 -8.88 4.61
N PRO A 250 -4.01 -10.04 4.39
CA PRO A 250 -3.38 -11.12 3.64
C PRO A 250 -3.10 -10.64 2.21
N ASN A 251 -1.88 -10.88 1.70
CA ASN A 251 -1.55 -10.63 0.30
C ASN A 251 -0.79 -11.83 -0.26
N VAL A 252 -1.28 -12.39 -1.36
CA VAL A 252 -0.78 -13.63 -1.97
C VAL A 252 -0.12 -13.32 -3.30
N PHE A 253 1.08 -13.85 -3.52
CA PHE A 253 1.85 -13.62 -4.74
C PHE A 253 2.80 -14.79 -5.04
N GLU A 254 3.36 -14.77 -6.25
CA GLU A 254 4.39 -15.73 -6.67
C GLU A 254 5.74 -15.03 -6.86
N LEU A 255 6.81 -15.62 -6.35
CA LEU A 255 8.19 -15.15 -6.53
C LEU A 255 9.18 -16.29 -6.39
N GLY A 256 10.19 -16.36 -7.29
CA GLY A 256 11.24 -17.36 -7.25
C GLY A 256 10.72 -18.80 -7.40
N GLY A 257 9.66 -18.98 -8.18
CA GLY A 257 9.00 -20.29 -8.42
C GLY A 257 8.23 -20.81 -7.20
N LYS A 258 7.98 -20.00 -6.21
CA LYS A 258 7.23 -20.32 -4.99
C LYS A 258 6.02 -19.40 -4.83
N LYS A 259 5.06 -19.84 -4.03
CA LYS A 259 3.84 -19.14 -3.67
C LYS A 259 3.93 -18.68 -2.23
N TRP A 260 3.67 -17.39 -2.02
CA TRP A 260 3.83 -16.72 -0.75
C TRP A 260 2.54 -16.06 -0.31
N MET A 261 2.36 -15.94 1.00
CA MET A 261 1.41 -15.02 1.61
C MET A 261 2.15 -14.20 2.66
N ILE A 262 1.85 -12.92 2.71
CA ILE A 262 2.20 -12.03 3.81
C ILE A 262 0.94 -11.59 4.53
N THR A 263 1.05 -11.32 5.85
CA THR A 263 -0.05 -10.80 6.67
C THR A 263 0.49 -9.73 7.61
N ASP A 264 -0.26 -8.67 7.89
CA ASP A 264 0.11 -7.69 8.92
C ASP A 264 -0.25 -8.25 10.30
N GLU A 265 0.74 -8.61 11.07
CA GLU A 265 0.58 -9.14 12.43
C GLU A 265 0.77 -8.05 13.51
N TRP A 266 0.64 -6.75 13.13
CA TRP A 266 0.91 -5.57 13.98
C TRP A 266 2.26 -5.61 14.69
N ASN A 267 3.17 -6.38 14.14
CA ASN A 267 4.54 -6.60 14.59
C ASN A 267 5.46 -6.88 13.38
N GLY A 268 5.24 -6.17 12.29
CA GLY A 268 5.78 -6.48 10.97
C GLY A 268 4.93 -7.51 10.23
N LEU A 269 5.40 -7.94 9.06
CA LEU A 269 4.64 -8.80 8.18
C LEU A 269 5.02 -10.26 8.38
N GLY A 270 4.06 -11.09 8.79
CA GLY A 270 4.19 -12.55 8.83
C GLY A 270 4.32 -13.12 7.42
N VAL A 271 5.18 -14.11 7.23
CA VAL A 271 5.45 -14.73 5.93
C VAL A 271 5.09 -16.21 5.98
N TYR A 272 4.35 -16.63 4.95
CA TYR A 272 3.92 -18.02 4.77
C TYR A 272 4.22 -18.50 3.35
N GLU A 273 4.57 -19.77 3.20
CA GLU A 273 4.82 -20.44 1.93
C GLU A 273 3.81 -21.57 1.72
N THR A 274 3.38 -21.79 0.48
CA THR A 274 2.50 -22.90 0.11
C THR A 274 2.91 -23.51 -1.24
N ALA A 275 2.54 -24.77 -1.46
CA ALA A 275 2.62 -25.41 -2.76
C ALA A 275 1.29 -25.39 -3.51
N ASP A 276 0.16 -25.28 -2.81
CA ASP A 276 -1.19 -25.59 -3.32
C ASP A 276 -2.25 -24.52 -3.00
N TYR A 277 -1.86 -23.36 -2.46
CA TYR A 277 -2.75 -22.29 -2.02
C TYR A 277 -3.73 -22.68 -0.89
N THR A 278 -3.44 -23.76 -0.16
CA THR A 278 -4.32 -24.26 0.92
C THR A 278 -3.53 -24.56 2.18
N HIS A 279 -2.38 -25.24 2.07
CA HIS A 279 -1.56 -25.60 3.22
C HIS A 279 -0.40 -24.62 3.36
N TRP A 280 -0.48 -23.75 4.35
CA TRP A 280 0.48 -22.68 4.57
C TRP A 280 1.50 -23.05 5.64
N LYS A 281 2.77 -22.86 5.32
CA LYS A 281 3.88 -23.04 6.25
C LYS A 281 4.48 -21.70 6.60
N ARG A 282 4.46 -21.34 7.87
CA ARG A 282 5.02 -20.10 8.36
C ARG A 282 6.54 -20.10 8.26
N GLN A 283 7.12 -19.00 7.77
CA GLN A 283 8.57 -18.77 7.73
C GLN A 283 9.06 -17.91 8.90
N GLY A 284 8.35 -16.85 9.25
CA GLY A 284 8.74 -15.82 10.22
C GLY A 284 8.20 -14.45 9.84
N TYR A 285 9.02 -13.41 10.00
CA TYR A 285 8.66 -12.02 9.70
C TYR A 285 9.59 -11.39 8.67
N ILE A 286 9.06 -10.42 7.91
CA ILE A 286 9.81 -9.39 7.22
C ILE A 286 9.34 -8.01 7.69
N LEU A 287 10.14 -6.97 7.49
CA LEU A 287 9.79 -5.56 7.76
C LEU A 287 9.27 -5.28 9.18
N ARG A 288 9.69 -6.10 10.14
CA ARG A 288 9.35 -5.96 11.56
C ARG A 288 10.10 -4.81 12.21
N ASP A 289 11.41 -4.77 11.98
CA ASP A 289 12.26 -3.74 12.53
C ASP A 289 12.27 -2.52 11.62
N GLY A 290 12.33 -1.33 12.21
CA GLY A 290 12.43 -0.08 11.46
C GLY A 290 13.71 0.00 10.65
N GLY A 291 13.66 0.71 9.52
CA GLY A 291 14.80 1.01 8.68
C GLY A 291 15.43 2.37 8.97
N SER A 292 16.45 2.71 8.17
CA SER A 292 17.14 4.00 8.23
C SER A 292 16.64 5.01 7.20
N ARG A 293 15.77 4.60 6.27
CA ARG A 293 15.21 5.50 5.27
C ARG A 293 14.22 6.48 5.91
N ASN A 294 13.99 7.60 5.23
CA ASN A 294 13.07 8.61 5.71
C ASN A 294 11.65 8.06 5.90
N CYS A 295 11.02 8.37 7.04
CA CYS A 295 9.68 7.89 7.42
C CYS A 295 9.54 6.36 7.49
N ASP A 296 10.64 5.61 7.58
CA ASP A 296 10.68 4.15 7.54
C ASP A 296 11.29 3.51 8.81
N GLY A 297 11.39 4.30 9.89
CA GLY A 297 11.98 3.91 11.17
C GLY A 297 11.10 3.06 12.08
N VAL A 298 9.92 2.65 11.62
CA VAL A 298 8.95 1.84 12.36
C VAL A 298 8.59 0.58 11.57
N MET A 299 7.86 -0.36 12.17
CA MET A 299 7.42 -1.56 11.46
C MET A 299 6.55 -1.21 10.25
N ALA A 300 6.57 -2.08 9.24
CA ALA A 300 5.63 -2.03 8.13
C ALA A 300 4.25 -2.55 8.55
N SER A 301 3.23 -2.01 7.91
CA SER A 301 1.83 -2.43 8.02
C SER A 301 1.30 -2.82 6.64
N HIS A 302 0.06 -3.29 6.57
CA HIS A 302 -0.67 -3.85 5.44
C HIS A 302 -0.07 -3.49 4.07
N ALA A 303 0.30 -4.49 3.30
CA ALA A 303 1.11 -4.31 2.10
C ALA A 303 0.52 -5.04 0.89
N ASP A 304 0.85 -4.51 -0.29
CA ASP A 304 0.60 -5.14 -1.58
C ASP A 304 1.91 -5.51 -2.27
N VAL A 305 1.92 -6.56 -3.07
CA VAL A 305 3.10 -7.04 -3.80
C VAL A 305 2.85 -7.11 -5.29
N VAL A 306 3.67 -6.39 -6.04
CA VAL A 306 3.70 -6.48 -7.50
C VAL A 306 4.87 -7.33 -7.94
N SER A 307 4.59 -8.52 -8.46
CA SER A 307 5.58 -9.43 -9.02
C SER A 307 5.76 -9.18 -10.53
N LYS A 308 7.01 -9.12 -11.00
CA LYS A 308 7.36 -8.95 -12.42
C LYS A 308 8.58 -9.81 -12.78
N GLY A 309 8.32 -10.98 -13.32
CA GLY A 309 9.36 -11.98 -13.61
C GLY A 309 10.02 -12.47 -12.33
N ASP A 310 11.33 -12.31 -12.23
CA ASP A 310 12.12 -12.76 -11.08
C ASP A 310 12.24 -11.69 -9.98
N VAL A 311 11.52 -10.57 -10.10
CA VAL A 311 11.57 -9.43 -9.16
C VAL A 311 10.17 -9.17 -8.62
N ALA A 312 10.09 -8.82 -7.34
CA ALA A 312 8.85 -8.35 -6.72
C ALA A 312 9.11 -7.11 -5.86
N TYR A 313 8.17 -6.20 -5.88
CA TYR A 313 8.19 -4.98 -5.10
C TYR A 313 7.04 -5.03 -4.10
N ILE A 314 7.37 -4.78 -2.83
CA ILE A 314 6.38 -4.68 -1.76
C ILE A 314 6.09 -3.23 -1.45
N PHE A 315 4.85 -2.83 -1.61
CA PHE A 315 4.32 -1.51 -1.25
C PHE A 315 3.64 -1.64 0.10
N TYR A 316 4.11 -0.92 1.10
CA TYR A 316 3.58 -0.99 2.46
C TYR A 316 3.43 0.41 3.04
N PHE A 317 2.62 0.55 4.06
CA PHE A 317 2.57 1.83 4.75
C PHE A 317 3.28 1.77 6.10
N THR A 318 3.67 2.94 6.57
CA THR A 318 4.20 3.15 7.91
C THR A 318 3.48 4.32 8.58
N HIS A 319 3.41 4.29 9.92
CA HIS A 319 3.04 5.42 10.75
C HIS A 319 4.32 6.04 11.36
N PRO A 320 5.02 6.94 10.65
CA PRO A 320 6.39 7.34 11.01
C PRO A 320 6.50 8.08 12.35
N TYR A 321 5.40 8.65 12.83
CA TYR A 321 5.34 9.40 14.09
C TYR A 321 4.86 8.55 15.27
N PHE A 322 4.16 7.44 15.01
CA PHE A 322 3.76 6.47 16.03
C PHE A 322 4.90 5.51 16.33
N THR A 323 5.84 5.96 17.14
CA THR A 323 7.09 5.27 17.44
C THR A 323 6.88 3.98 18.25
N ASN A 324 7.91 3.14 18.33
CA ASN A 324 7.87 1.96 19.19
C ASN A 324 7.72 2.32 20.67
N GLU A 325 8.22 3.47 21.11
CA GLU A 325 8.02 3.96 22.48
C GLU A 325 6.54 4.25 22.75
N HIS A 326 5.87 4.95 21.82
CA HIS A 326 4.42 5.20 21.90
C HIS A 326 3.63 3.88 21.95
N ARG A 327 4.00 2.89 21.16
CA ARG A 327 3.33 1.58 21.11
C ARG A 327 3.48 0.78 22.40
N LEU A 328 4.62 0.88 23.08
CA LEU A 328 4.92 0.16 24.31
C LEU A 328 4.34 0.84 25.56
N ASP A 329 4.13 2.15 25.52
CA ASP A 329 3.53 2.90 26.60
C ASP A 329 2.00 2.77 26.59
N LYS A 330 1.48 1.90 27.44
CA LYS A 330 0.03 1.68 27.58
C LYS A 330 -0.75 2.89 28.07
N SER A 331 -0.07 3.91 28.61
CA SER A 331 -0.67 5.17 29.05
C SER A 331 -0.70 6.23 27.94
N TYR A 332 0.04 6.01 26.85
CA TYR A 332 0.09 6.92 25.73
C TYR A 332 -1.26 7.01 25.01
N VAL A 333 -1.69 8.21 24.74
CA VAL A 333 -2.90 8.48 23.95
C VAL A 333 -2.45 9.01 22.60
N ALA A 334 -2.66 8.22 21.58
CA ALA A 334 -2.32 8.59 20.21
C ALA A 334 -3.06 9.87 19.77
N ASP A 335 -2.35 10.73 19.08
CA ASP A 335 -2.88 11.97 18.54
C ASP A 335 -3.03 11.95 17.00
N ALA A 336 -3.40 13.08 16.42
CA ALA A 336 -3.59 13.19 14.97
C ALA A 336 -2.27 13.02 14.19
N GLU A 337 -1.13 13.34 14.77
CA GLU A 337 0.17 13.17 14.15
C GLU A 337 0.55 11.69 14.07
N ASP A 338 0.28 10.92 15.12
CA ASP A 338 0.48 9.46 15.13
C ASP A 338 -0.35 8.76 14.05
N GLY A 339 -1.51 9.32 13.70
CA GLY A 339 -2.38 8.81 12.64
C GLY A 339 -1.87 9.08 11.22
N ARG A 340 -0.87 9.96 11.04
CA ARG A 340 -0.26 10.22 9.72
C ARG A 340 0.46 8.98 9.22
N ALA A 341 0.42 8.78 7.91
CA ALA A 341 1.02 7.62 7.27
C ALA A 341 1.68 8.00 5.95
N CYS A 342 2.54 7.13 5.47
CA CYS A 342 3.10 7.24 4.14
C CYS A 342 3.34 5.85 3.53
N ILE A 343 3.32 5.79 2.20
CA ILE A 343 3.63 4.57 1.46
C ILE A 343 5.14 4.50 1.23
N GLN A 344 5.68 3.35 1.52
CA GLN A 344 7.06 2.94 1.24
C GLN A 344 7.06 1.84 0.18
N VAL A 345 8.22 1.57 -0.38
CA VAL A 345 8.42 0.40 -1.24
C VAL A 345 9.79 -0.20 -0.99
N ALA A 346 9.89 -1.52 -1.07
CA ALA A 346 11.15 -2.26 -0.97
C ALA A 346 11.18 -3.42 -1.98
N LEU A 347 12.37 -3.95 -2.19
CA LEU A 347 12.58 -5.12 -3.03
C LEU A 347 12.37 -6.39 -2.22
N LEU A 348 11.59 -7.33 -2.76
CA LEU A 348 11.47 -8.69 -2.26
C LEU A 348 12.41 -9.61 -3.02
N GLU A 349 13.07 -10.48 -2.30
CA GLU A 349 14.00 -11.48 -2.85
C GLU A 349 13.75 -12.86 -2.21
N VAL A 350 14.03 -13.90 -2.96
CA VAL A 350 14.09 -15.26 -2.41
C VAL A 350 15.55 -15.67 -2.27
N LYS A 351 16.04 -15.75 -1.03
CA LYS A 351 17.42 -16.18 -0.70
C LYS A 351 17.38 -17.46 0.13
N ASP A 352 18.11 -18.47 -0.30
CA ASP A 352 18.16 -19.78 0.37
C ASP A 352 16.75 -20.39 0.60
N GLY A 353 15.87 -20.20 -0.37
CA GLY A 353 14.48 -20.66 -0.33
C GLY A 353 13.56 -19.91 0.62
N LYS A 354 13.98 -18.77 1.19
CA LYS A 354 13.21 -17.91 2.08
C LYS A 354 12.92 -16.56 1.43
N LEU A 355 11.73 -16.02 1.70
CA LEU A 355 11.39 -14.65 1.34
C LEU A 355 12.13 -13.69 2.26
N THR A 356 12.81 -12.71 1.66
CA THR A 356 13.59 -11.69 2.38
C THR A 356 13.28 -10.30 1.85
N CYS A 357 13.41 -9.30 2.70
CA CYS A 357 13.25 -7.90 2.36
C CYS A 357 14.23 -7.06 3.18
N ASP A 358 15.18 -6.41 2.50
CA ASP A 358 16.01 -5.37 3.12
C ASP A 358 15.45 -4.00 2.73
N ARG A 359 14.71 -3.38 3.64
CA ARG A 359 14.10 -2.08 3.40
C ARG A 359 15.09 -0.92 3.22
N ASN A 360 16.34 -1.10 3.64
CA ASN A 360 17.42 -0.12 3.49
C ASN A 360 18.17 -0.26 2.16
N GLN A 361 17.95 -1.36 1.44
CA GLN A 361 18.59 -1.59 0.15
C GLN A 361 18.14 -0.56 -0.87
N GLU A 362 19.09 0.12 -1.50
CA GLU A 362 18.82 0.91 -2.70
C GLU A 362 18.62 -0.02 -3.89
N PHE A 363 17.62 0.26 -4.71
CA PHE A 363 17.33 -0.53 -5.90
C PHE A 363 16.77 0.33 -7.03
N GLU A 364 16.91 -0.16 -8.25
CA GLU A 364 16.22 0.38 -9.41
C GLU A 364 14.85 -0.28 -9.57
N MET A 365 13.79 0.54 -9.59
CA MET A 365 12.46 0.04 -9.89
C MET A 365 12.27 -0.12 -11.40
N ARG A 366 11.70 -1.25 -11.80
CA ARG A 366 11.39 -1.60 -13.19
C ARG A 366 9.97 -2.15 -13.30
N LEU A 367 8.99 -1.33 -12.90
CA LEU A 367 7.57 -1.65 -13.04
C LEU A 367 7.08 -1.59 -14.48
#